data_47f182c0dd7f56410d36515ee1c5922d
#
_entry.id   47f182c0dd7f56410d36515ee1c5922d
#
_cell.length_a   1.000
_cell.length_b   1.000
_cell.length_c   1.000
_cell.angle_alpha   90.00
_cell.angle_beta   90.00
_cell.angle_gamma   90.00
#
_symmetry.space_group_name_H-M   'P 1'
#
loop_
_entity.id
_entity.type
_entity.pdbx_description
1 polymer ?
#
loop_
_entity_poly.entity_id
_entity_poly.type
_entity_poly.pdbx_seq_one_letter_code
_entity_poly.pdbx_strand_id
1 'polypeptide(L)'
;MVKLLGGEIEKADLLRKIGRIEQVAGARPVKLASGKAEGIKAWEIYNGSGLEFCVMESKCLDLLYAKYRGVNLSFLAKPGAVAPEYFNVHGMEFGRYFHGGMLYTCGLGNIGQSCVDEDTEYNWHGRISQTPAENTGINAEWNGDEYLISVKGDMHEAAHSHEHLVLKRKISTRLGAKSFTICDTVENQGFKREAIMLLYHINFGYPLLDRNTRVVLPTSITENYVNYTKSDEQAFRHITDPVDGSSCDTYFHRPATDASGYTSVAIINDDLRLGVYLRYLRKDFPFMVEWKNMVSGDYALALEPCTQYPLNRMSKEAQKNMQFLDCLLYTSDAADD
;
A
#
# COMPACT_ATOMS: atom_id res chain seq x y z
N MET A 1 12.00 20.84 -20.11
CA MET A 1 10.78 21.55 -19.61
C MET A 1 10.21 20.84 -18.40
N VAL A 2 9.87 21.56 -17.36
CA VAL A 2 9.32 21.05 -16.11
C VAL A 2 7.80 21.26 -16.10
N LYS A 3 7.04 20.25 -15.69
CA LYS A 3 5.58 20.37 -15.50
C LYS A 3 5.29 20.86 -14.08
N LEU A 4 4.48 21.90 -13.94
CA LEU A 4 4.10 22.47 -12.65
C LEU A 4 2.65 22.94 -12.69
N LEU A 5 1.80 22.45 -11.79
CA LEU A 5 0.36 22.83 -11.69
C LEU A 5 -0.40 22.76 -13.02
N GLY A 6 -0.01 21.83 -13.90
CA GLY A 6 -0.65 21.65 -15.21
C GLY A 6 -0.11 22.53 -16.34
N GLY A 7 0.84 23.42 -16.06
CA GLY A 7 1.62 24.17 -17.06
C GLY A 7 3.01 23.60 -17.29
N GLU A 8 3.72 24.13 -18.25
CA GLU A 8 5.13 23.82 -18.53
C GLU A 8 5.99 25.07 -18.33
N ILE A 9 7.17 24.89 -17.75
CA ILE A 9 8.16 25.95 -17.52
C ILE A 9 9.57 25.39 -17.75
N GLU A 10 10.46 26.18 -18.28
CA GLU A 10 11.87 25.82 -18.35
C GLU A 10 12.49 25.77 -16.95
N LYS A 11 13.37 24.81 -16.68
CA LYS A 11 14.06 24.65 -15.39
C LYS A 11 14.74 25.95 -14.96
N ALA A 12 15.45 26.60 -15.87
CA ALA A 12 16.13 27.87 -15.59
C ALA A 12 15.16 29.00 -15.17
N ASP A 13 13.98 29.05 -15.82
CA ASP A 13 12.98 30.05 -15.51
C ASP A 13 12.25 29.75 -14.19
N LEU A 14 12.04 28.45 -13.88
CA LEU A 14 11.53 28.05 -12.56
C LEU A 14 12.51 28.50 -11.47
N LEU A 15 13.81 28.18 -11.62
CA LEU A 15 14.83 28.51 -10.62
C LEU A 15 15.02 30.02 -10.41
N ARG A 16 14.69 30.84 -11.40
CA ARG A 16 14.67 32.31 -11.23
C ARG A 16 13.49 32.81 -10.39
N LYS A 17 12.42 32.03 -10.26
CA LYS A 17 11.18 32.40 -9.57
C LYS A 17 11.11 31.92 -8.13
N ILE A 18 11.95 30.98 -7.74
CA ILE A 18 11.92 30.34 -6.42
C ILE A 18 13.25 30.55 -5.68
N GLY A 19 13.17 30.78 -4.39
CA GLY A 19 14.36 30.85 -3.52
C GLY A 19 14.91 29.45 -3.19
N ARG A 20 14.01 28.47 -3.03
CA ARG A 20 14.33 27.07 -2.78
C ARG A 20 13.32 26.20 -3.49
N ILE A 21 13.75 25.00 -3.93
CA ILE A 21 12.89 24.07 -4.66
C ILE A 21 11.71 23.58 -3.79
N GLU A 22 11.90 23.53 -2.47
CA GLU A 22 10.86 23.15 -1.52
C GLU A 22 9.68 24.16 -1.48
N GLN A 23 9.79 25.29 -2.16
CA GLN A 23 8.65 26.18 -2.41
C GLN A 23 7.61 25.53 -3.32
N VAL A 24 8.00 24.58 -4.15
CA VAL A 24 7.14 23.93 -5.16
C VAL A 24 7.12 22.42 -5.08
N ALA A 25 8.19 21.76 -4.64
CA ALA A 25 8.28 20.31 -4.51
C ALA A 25 9.33 19.92 -3.46
N GLY A 26 9.05 18.92 -2.65
CA GLY A 26 9.99 18.48 -1.63
C GLY A 26 9.43 17.36 -0.78
N ALA A 27 10.23 16.98 0.21
CA ALA A 27 9.83 16.07 1.27
C ALA A 27 10.20 16.70 2.61
N ARG A 28 9.22 16.89 3.46
CA ARG A 28 9.36 17.52 4.77
C ARG A 28 9.25 16.46 5.86
N PRO A 29 10.27 16.29 6.73
CA PRO A 29 10.17 15.42 7.88
C PRO A 29 9.19 16.01 8.88
N VAL A 30 8.31 15.17 9.40
CA VAL A 30 7.34 15.53 10.44
C VAL A 30 7.33 14.47 11.53
N LYS A 31 6.90 14.86 12.72
CA LYS A 31 6.61 13.96 13.83
C LYS A 31 5.20 14.23 14.30
N LEU A 32 4.36 13.21 14.36
CA LEU A 32 3.02 13.34 14.91
C LEU A 32 3.11 13.50 16.42
N ALA A 33 2.38 14.44 16.98
CA ALA A 33 2.59 14.91 18.36
C ALA A 33 1.36 14.76 19.25
N SER A 34 0.38 13.93 18.89
CA SER A 34 -0.88 13.84 19.63
C SER A 34 -1.48 12.42 19.66
N GLY A 35 -2.02 12.06 20.81
CA GLY A 35 -2.77 10.82 21.04
C GLY A 35 -1.94 9.57 20.76
N LYS A 36 -2.56 8.53 20.21
CA LYS A 36 -1.86 7.27 19.86
C LYS A 36 -0.88 7.42 18.71
N ALA A 37 -0.93 8.52 17.98
CA ALA A 37 -0.01 8.81 16.89
C ALA A 37 1.30 9.47 17.37
N GLU A 38 1.38 9.88 18.64
CA GLU A 38 2.55 10.56 19.17
C GLU A 38 3.81 9.74 18.95
N GLY A 39 4.83 10.40 18.42
CA GLY A 39 6.12 9.78 18.16
C GLY A 39 6.31 9.23 16.74
N ILE A 40 5.24 9.00 15.99
CA ILE A 40 5.35 8.53 14.59
C ILE A 40 6.14 9.58 13.78
N LYS A 41 7.29 9.14 13.24
CA LYS A 41 8.05 9.91 12.26
C LYS A 41 7.50 9.66 10.87
N ALA A 42 7.40 10.69 10.07
CA ALA A 42 6.90 10.60 8.70
C ALA A 42 7.52 11.66 7.79
N TRP A 43 7.32 11.48 6.49
CA TRP A 43 7.69 12.42 5.44
C TRP A 43 6.43 12.90 4.71
N GLU A 44 6.17 14.19 4.73
CA GLU A 44 5.18 14.81 3.87
C GLU A 44 5.81 15.16 2.53
N ILE A 45 5.35 14.54 1.46
CA ILE A 45 5.88 14.68 0.11
C ILE A 45 4.86 15.42 -0.74
N TYR A 46 5.34 16.43 -1.47
CA TYR A 46 4.57 17.19 -2.45
C TYR A 46 5.45 17.46 -3.67
N ASN A 47 4.85 17.40 -4.85
CA ASN A 47 5.64 17.37 -6.09
C ASN A 47 5.20 18.39 -7.14
N GLY A 48 4.47 19.44 -6.75
CA GLY A 48 4.10 20.55 -7.64
C GLY A 48 3.01 20.24 -8.68
N SER A 49 2.48 19.02 -8.73
CA SER A 49 1.32 18.68 -9.58
C SER A 49 -0.02 18.90 -8.86
N GLY A 50 0.04 19.08 -7.55
CA GLY A 50 -1.08 18.97 -6.62
C GLY A 50 -1.18 17.58 -5.97
N LEU A 51 -0.26 16.65 -6.26
CA LEU A 51 -0.13 15.36 -5.57
C LEU A 51 0.67 15.57 -4.28
N GLU A 52 0.08 15.17 -3.16
CA GLU A 52 0.66 15.20 -1.82
C GLU A 52 0.39 13.88 -1.13
N PHE A 53 1.37 13.34 -0.41
CA PHE A 53 1.21 12.10 0.37
C PHE A 53 2.16 12.05 1.56
N CYS A 54 1.78 11.29 2.58
CA CYS A 54 2.53 11.15 3.82
C CYS A 54 3.02 9.71 3.98
N VAL A 55 4.34 9.54 4.08
CA VAL A 55 5.03 8.25 4.25
C VAL A 55 5.47 8.12 5.70
N MET A 56 4.97 7.10 6.41
CA MET A 56 5.27 6.87 7.83
C MET A 56 6.55 6.05 8.00
N GLU A 57 7.66 6.70 8.34
CA GLU A 57 8.95 6.04 8.64
C GLU A 57 8.82 5.03 9.77
N SER A 58 8.05 5.35 10.80
CA SER A 58 7.83 4.48 11.95
C SER A 58 6.91 3.27 11.66
N LYS A 59 6.33 3.17 10.46
CA LYS A 59 5.35 2.14 10.10
C LYS A 59 5.55 1.67 8.66
N CYS A 60 6.56 0.83 8.44
CA CYS A 60 6.81 0.14 7.16
C CYS A 60 6.93 1.06 5.93
N LEU A 61 7.19 2.36 6.09
CA LEU A 61 7.02 3.36 5.03
C LEU A 61 5.62 3.30 4.39
N ASP A 62 4.60 2.92 5.14
CA ASP A 62 3.20 2.93 4.70
C ASP A 62 2.69 4.35 4.51
N LEU A 63 1.64 4.51 3.70
CA LEU A 63 1.11 5.82 3.33
C LEU A 63 -0.09 6.17 4.21
N LEU A 64 0.07 7.13 5.12
CA LEU A 64 -1.01 7.59 5.98
C LEU A 64 -2.15 8.23 5.17
N TYR A 65 -1.80 9.02 4.17
CA TYR A 65 -2.76 9.63 3.25
C TYR A 65 -2.12 9.92 1.89
N ALA A 66 -2.97 10.07 0.90
CA ALA A 66 -2.67 10.75 -0.35
C ALA A 66 -3.79 11.74 -0.67
N LYS A 67 -3.41 12.87 -1.29
CA LYS A 67 -4.33 13.93 -1.74
C LYS A 67 -3.93 14.37 -3.14
N TYR A 68 -4.91 14.78 -3.92
CA TYR A 68 -4.67 15.40 -5.20
C TYR A 68 -5.46 16.71 -5.32
N ARG A 69 -4.76 17.83 -5.47
CA ARG A 69 -5.35 19.19 -5.52
C ARG A 69 -6.30 19.47 -4.36
N GLY A 70 -5.91 19.07 -3.15
CA GLY A 70 -6.69 19.24 -1.92
C GLY A 70 -7.79 18.19 -1.69
N VAL A 71 -8.11 17.36 -2.70
CA VAL A 71 -9.09 16.27 -2.54
C VAL A 71 -8.41 15.09 -1.87
N ASN A 72 -8.98 14.61 -0.76
CA ASN A 72 -8.51 13.39 -0.10
C ASN A 72 -8.86 12.16 -0.95
N LEU A 73 -7.90 11.24 -1.06
CA LEU A 73 -8.04 9.99 -1.80
C LEU A 73 -8.21 8.79 -0.88
N SER A 74 -7.76 8.91 0.37
CA SER A 74 -7.52 7.78 1.27
C SER A 74 -8.64 7.62 2.29
N PHE A 75 -8.90 6.39 2.69
CA PHE A 75 -9.67 6.11 3.89
C PHE A 75 -8.80 6.29 5.13
N LEU A 76 -9.32 6.94 6.17
CA LEU A 76 -8.73 6.97 7.49
C LEU A 76 -9.66 6.26 8.48
N ALA A 77 -9.22 5.14 9.02
CA ALA A 77 -10.00 4.34 9.96
C ALA A 77 -10.17 5.05 11.33
N LYS A 78 -11.20 4.67 12.08
CA LYS A 78 -11.54 5.26 13.39
C LYS A 78 -10.37 5.35 14.39
N PRO A 79 -9.44 4.38 14.49
CA PRO A 79 -8.27 4.51 15.37
C PRO A 79 -7.34 5.65 15.00
N GLY A 80 -7.35 6.10 13.72
CA GLY A 80 -6.36 7.00 13.18
C GLY A 80 -4.98 6.38 13.07
N ALA A 81 -3.96 7.19 12.94
CA ALA A 81 -2.58 6.73 13.02
C ALA A 81 -2.28 6.26 14.46
N VAL A 82 -1.77 5.05 14.58
CA VAL A 82 -1.41 4.42 15.87
C VAL A 82 0.05 4.01 15.82
N ALA A 83 0.83 4.47 16.78
CA ALA A 83 2.25 4.18 16.87
C ALA A 83 2.52 2.69 17.10
N PRO A 84 3.65 2.14 16.62
CA PRO A 84 3.97 0.71 16.74
C PRO A 84 3.97 0.18 18.17
N GLU A 85 4.22 1.02 19.16
CA GLU A 85 4.24 0.65 20.58
C GLU A 85 2.89 0.14 21.10
N TYR A 86 1.79 0.44 20.39
CA TYR A 86 0.45 -0.06 20.70
C TYR A 86 0.11 -1.37 19.99
N PHE A 87 1.08 -1.95 19.23
CA PHE A 87 0.84 -3.18 18.53
C PHE A 87 0.58 -4.35 19.47
N ASN A 88 -0.43 -5.15 19.14
CA ASN A 88 -0.77 -6.36 19.88
C ASN A 88 -1.10 -7.48 18.87
N VAL A 89 -0.50 -8.64 19.04
CA VAL A 89 -0.65 -9.78 18.14
C VAL A 89 -1.93 -10.57 18.33
N HIS A 90 -2.61 -10.40 19.48
CA HIS A 90 -3.68 -11.31 19.89
C HIS A 90 -5.05 -10.96 19.28
N GLY A 91 -5.73 -11.99 18.80
CA GLY A 91 -7.14 -11.95 18.42
C GLY A 91 -7.48 -10.86 17.40
N MET A 92 -8.54 -10.12 17.66
CA MET A 92 -9.07 -9.04 16.81
C MET A 92 -8.48 -7.65 17.10
N GLU A 93 -7.35 -7.57 17.81
CA GLU A 93 -6.70 -6.29 18.12
C GLU A 93 -6.22 -5.53 16.87
N PHE A 94 -6.12 -6.20 15.71
CA PHE A 94 -5.88 -5.56 14.42
C PHE A 94 -6.75 -4.32 14.20
N GLY A 95 -8.06 -4.39 14.49
CA GLY A 95 -8.97 -3.27 14.34
C GLY A 95 -8.66 -2.05 15.22
N ARG A 96 -7.77 -2.17 16.23
CA ARG A 96 -7.40 -1.06 17.14
C ARG A 96 -6.17 -0.29 16.67
N TYR A 97 -5.42 -0.81 15.72
CA TYR A 97 -4.21 -0.17 15.17
C TYR A 97 -4.20 -0.08 13.65
N PHE A 98 -5.20 -0.64 12.98
CA PHE A 98 -5.41 -0.46 11.55
C PHE A 98 -5.79 1.00 11.27
N HIS A 99 -4.91 1.74 10.64
CA HIS A 99 -5.14 3.16 10.33
C HIS A 99 -5.87 3.37 9.00
N GLY A 100 -6.08 2.32 8.20
CA GLY A 100 -6.46 2.48 6.80
C GLY A 100 -5.29 3.09 6.00
N GLY A 101 -5.37 4.38 5.74
CA GLY A 101 -4.36 5.10 4.97
C GLY A 101 -4.46 4.81 3.47
N MET A 102 -3.61 5.45 2.66
CA MET A 102 -3.51 5.11 1.24
C MET A 102 -2.84 3.76 1.02
N LEU A 103 -1.98 3.33 1.93
CA LEU A 103 -1.37 2.01 1.94
C LEU A 103 -1.19 1.52 3.37
N TYR A 104 -1.63 0.29 3.61
CA TYR A 104 -1.28 -0.53 4.77
C TYR A 104 -0.68 -1.84 4.24
N THR A 105 0.58 -2.10 4.52
CA THR A 105 1.27 -3.31 4.05
C THR A 105 0.97 -4.48 4.96
N CYS A 106 0.47 -5.58 4.40
CA CYS A 106 0.20 -6.82 5.12
C CYS A 106 1.25 -7.87 4.76
N GLY A 107 1.74 -8.59 5.75
CA GLY A 107 2.78 -9.61 5.59
C GLY A 107 3.76 -9.57 6.77
N LEU A 108 4.96 -10.10 6.65
CA LEU A 108 5.49 -10.99 5.60
C LEU A 108 5.17 -12.45 5.91
N GLY A 109 5.05 -12.77 7.21
CA GLY A 109 4.76 -14.11 7.69
C GLY A 109 3.29 -14.54 7.52
N ASN A 110 2.34 -13.61 7.49
CA ASN A 110 0.91 -13.90 7.34
C ASN A 110 0.13 -12.77 6.68
N ILE A 111 -0.88 -13.10 5.89
CA ILE A 111 -1.94 -12.20 5.43
C ILE A 111 -3.32 -12.81 5.71
N GLY A 112 -4.32 -11.94 5.97
CA GLY A 112 -5.66 -12.40 6.36
C GLY A 112 -5.74 -12.78 7.83
N GLN A 113 -6.58 -13.75 8.15
CA GLN A 113 -6.92 -14.12 9.52
C GLN A 113 -5.70 -14.59 10.33
N SER A 114 -5.74 -14.34 11.64
CA SER A 114 -4.75 -14.87 12.58
C SER A 114 -4.76 -16.39 12.62
N CYS A 115 -3.61 -17.00 12.88
CA CYS A 115 -3.46 -18.43 13.04
C CYS A 115 -2.23 -18.78 13.88
N VAL A 116 -2.12 -20.05 14.25
CA VAL A 116 -0.92 -20.60 14.89
C VAL A 116 -0.32 -21.61 13.94
N ASP A 117 0.98 -21.51 13.68
CA ASP A 117 1.76 -22.45 12.87
C ASP A 117 2.95 -22.91 13.71
N GLU A 118 3.00 -24.20 14.03
CA GLU A 118 3.90 -24.75 15.05
C GLU A 118 3.75 -23.97 16.38
N ASP A 119 4.79 -23.35 16.86
CA ASP A 119 4.82 -22.57 18.11
C ASP A 119 4.71 -21.05 17.88
N THR A 120 4.48 -20.61 16.63
CA THR A 120 4.40 -19.20 16.25
C THR A 120 2.97 -18.74 16.08
N GLU A 121 2.59 -17.69 16.82
CA GLU A 121 1.32 -16.99 16.65
C GLU A 121 1.48 -15.90 15.58
N TYR A 122 0.64 -15.99 14.55
CA TYR A 122 0.54 -15.00 13.49
C TYR A 122 -0.73 -14.19 13.66
N ASN A 123 -0.58 -12.88 13.78
CA ASN A 123 -1.70 -11.97 13.90
C ASN A 123 -2.42 -11.73 12.55
N TRP A 124 -3.58 -11.11 12.63
CA TRP A 124 -4.33 -10.70 11.45
C TRP A 124 -3.49 -9.77 10.58
N HIS A 125 -3.34 -10.09 9.30
CA HIS A 125 -2.54 -9.37 8.30
C HIS A 125 -1.03 -9.26 8.56
N GLY A 126 -0.48 -10.02 9.50
CA GLY A 126 0.95 -9.98 9.79
C GLY A 126 1.38 -8.72 10.55
N ARG A 127 2.67 -8.58 10.75
CA ARG A 127 3.26 -7.54 11.61
C ARG A 127 4.08 -6.48 10.89
N ILE A 128 4.36 -6.66 9.60
CA ILE A 128 5.30 -5.79 8.87
C ILE A 128 4.91 -4.31 8.90
N SER A 129 3.60 -3.97 8.81
CA SER A 129 3.12 -2.59 8.91
C SER A 129 3.43 -1.90 10.25
N GLN A 130 3.73 -2.67 11.29
CA GLN A 130 4.12 -2.14 12.61
C GLN A 130 5.65 -2.12 12.80
N THR A 131 6.42 -2.47 11.77
CA THR A 131 7.87 -2.46 11.82
C THR A 131 8.40 -1.10 11.36
N PRO A 132 9.09 -0.34 12.23
CA PRO A 132 9.75 0.88 11.82
C PRO A 132 10.83 0.62 10.78
N ALA A 133 11.01 1.57 9.86
CA ALA A 133 12.07 1.49 8.86
C ALA A 133 13.42 1.86 9.47
N GLU A 134 14.43 1.08 9.12
CA GLU A 134 15.84 1.35 9.37
C GLU A 134 16.53 1.80 8.08
N ASN A 135 17.78 2.27 8.15
CA ASN A 135 18.55 2.74 7.01
C ASN A 135 17.76 3.74 6.14
N THR A 136 16.90 4.54 6.78
CA THR A 136 16.03 5.47 6.09
C THR A 136 16.84 6.57 5.42
N GLY A 137 16.42 6.95 4.23
CA GLY A 137 17.03 8.03 3.47
C GLY A 137 16.04 8.71 2.56
N ILE A 138 16.21 10.03 2.45
CA ILE A 138 15.55 10.81 1.42
C ILE A 138 16.57 11.24 0.39
N ASN A 139 16.19 11.15 -0.87
CA ASN A 139 16.92 11.76 -1.96
C ASN A 139 15.99 12.71 -2.70
N ALA A 140 16.41 13.96 -2.89
CA ALA A 140 15.65 14.99 -3.57
C ALA A 140 16.63 15.81 -4.41
N GLU A 141 16.73 15.49 -5.71
CA GLU A 141 17.77 16.02 -6.57
C GLU A 141 17.33 16.21 -8.03
N TRP A 142 18.04 17.07 -8.72
CA TRP A 142 17.93 17.24 -10.16
C TRP A 142 18.74 16.17 -10.90
N ASN A 143 18.08 15.43 -11.79
CA ASN A 143 18.70 14.59 -12.80
C ASN A 143 18.36 15.19 -14.17
N GLY A 144 19.28 15.94 -14.75
CA GLY A 144 18.99 16.78 -15.93
C GLY A 144 17.88 17.79 -15.64
N ASP A 145 16.78 17.68 -16.37
CA ASP A 145 15.60 18.54 -16.21
C ASP A 145 14.53 17.93 -15.28
N GLU A 146 14.72 16.72 -14.77
CA GLU A 146 13.79 16.11 -13.86
C GLU A 146 14.23 16.29 -12.40
N TYR A 147 13.36 16.80 -11.54
CA TYR A 147 13.58 16.80 -10.09
C TYR A 147 12.94 15.56 -9.49
N LEU A 148 13.77 14.66 -8.97
CA LEU A 148 13.38 13.38 -8.39
C LEU A 148 13.30 13.51 -6.88
N ILE A 149 12.26 12.91 -6.29
CA ILE A 149 12.07 12.82 -4.84
C ILE A 149 11.87 11.34 -4.52
N SER A 150 12.66 10.79 -3.62
CA SER A 150 12.46 9.41 -3.16
C SER A 150 12.77 9.26 -1.68
N VAL A 151 11.98 8.39 -1.03
CA VAL A 151 12.20 7.90 0.34
C VAL A 151 12.49 6.41 0.25
N LYS A 152 13.45 5.92 1.02
CA LYS A 152 13.80 4.50 1.11
C LYS A 152 14.01 4.08 2.56
N GLY A 153 13.92 2.78 2.83
CA GLY A 153 14.23 2.19 4.12
C GLY A 153 14.03 0.68 4.10
N ASP A 154 14.56 0.03 5.12
CA ASP A 154 14.58 -1.41 5.32
C ASP A 154 13.73 -1.75 6.55
N MET A 155 12.80 -2.68 6.43
CA MET A 155 11.97 -3.17 7.53
C MET A 155 12.33 -4.62 7.82
N HIS A 156 12.78 -4.88 9.03
CA HIS A 156 13.22 -6.20 9.48
C HIS A 156 12.10 -6.92 10.22
N GLU A 157 11.47 -7.91 9.59
CA GLU A 157 10.63 -8.89 10.28
C GLU A 157 11.51 -10.04 10.73
N ALA A 158 11.98 -9.96 11.96
CA ALA A 158 12.99 -10.86 12.48
C ALA A 158 12.72 -11.25 13.94
N ALA A 159 13.04 -12.50 14.29
CA ALA A 159 12.96 -12.99 15.65
C ALA A 159 14.21 -13.79 16.03
N HIS A 160 14.60 -13.74 17.32
CA HIS A 160 15.73 -14.49 17.80
C HIS A 160 15.52 -15.99 17.56
N SER A 161 16.47 -16.62 16.88
CA SER A 161 16.46 -18.05 16.50
C SER A 161 15.35 -18.46 15.53
N HIS A 162 14.64 -17.53 14.91
CA HIS A 162 13.56 -17.74 13.96
C HIS A 162 13.85 -17.03 12.63
N GLU A 163 12.83 -16.47 11.99
CA GLU A 163 12.91 -15.80 10.71
C GLU A 163 13.74 -14.53 10.72
N HIS A 164 14.29 -14.18 9.56
CA HIS A 164 14.88 -12.87 9.30
C HIS A 164 14.57 -12.44 7.86
N LEU A 165 13.38 -11.88 7.67
CA LEU A 165 12.94 -11.31 6.41
C LEU A 165 13.13 -9.80 6.43
N VAL A 166 13.61 -9.25 5.32
CA VAL A 166 13.82 -7.81 5.17
C VAL A 166 13.05 -7.30 3.98
N LEU A 167 12.11 -6.40 4.23
CA LEU A 167 11.42 -5.65 3.17
C LEU A 167 12.19 -4.35 2.92
N LYS A 168 12.80 -4.22 1.75
CA LYS A 168 13.47 -2.99 1.29
C LYS A 168 12.50 -2.23 0.40
N ARG A 169 12.10 -1.04 0.82
CA ARG A 169 11.13 -0.20 0.10
C ARG A 169 11.74 1.09 -0.39
N LYS A 170 11.42 1.46 -1.62
CA LYS A 170 11.67 2.78 -2.18
C LYS A 170 10.37 3.35 -2.74
N ILE A 171 9.98 4.52 -2.27
CA ILE A 171 8.85 5.29 -2.80
C ILE A 171 9.41 6.51 -3.52
N SER A 172 9.01 6.72 -4.78
CA SER A 172 9.55 7.79 -5.61
C SER A 172 8.49 8.51 -6.42
N THR A 173 8.68 9.80 -6.60
CA THR A 173 7.92 10.66 -7.50
C THR A 173 8.85 11.68 -8.14
N ARG A 174 8.33 12.46 -9.09
CA ARG A 174 9.07 13.55 -9.72
C ARG A 174 8.22 14.82 -9.79
N LEU A 175 8.88 15.95 -9.87
CA LEU A 175 8.24 17.25 -10.03
C LEU A 175 7.22 17.22 -11.18
N GLY A 176 5.99 17.61 -10.87
CA GLY A 176 4.88 17.69 -11.81
C GLY A 176 4.22 16.35 -12.19
N ALA A 177 4.72 15.21 -11.70
CA ALA A 177 4.09 13.90 -11.93
C ALA A 177 2.76 13.78 -11.18
N LYS A 178 1.80 13.08 -11.77
CA LYS A 178 0.52 12.75 -11.13
C LYS A 178 0.53 11.35 -10.50
N SER A 179 1.71 10.80 -10.26
CA SER A 179 1.91 9.46 -9.74
C SER A 179 3.12 9.37 -8.83
N PHE A 180 3.17 8.37 -8.01
CA PHE A 180 4.34 7.85 -7.33
C PHE A 180 4.49 6.36 -7.61
N THR A 181 5.69 5.85 -7.42
CA THR A 181 6.00 4.43 -7.58
C THR A 181 6.51 3.87 -6.26
N ILE A 182 6.01 2.70 -5.88
CA ILE A 182 6.52 1.90 -4.78
C ILE A 182 7.30 0.74 -5.43
N CYS A 183 8.54 0.58 -5.02
CA CYS A 183 9.40 -0.52 -5.45
C CYS A 183 9.90 -1.24 -4.21
N ASP A 184 9.53 -2.49 -4.07
CA ASP A 184 9.85 -3.33 -2.94
C ASP A 184 10.70 -4.52 -3.37
N THR A 185 11.62 -4.90 -2.49
CA THR A 185 12.38 -6.14 -2.58
C THR A 185 12.30 -6.84 -1.23
N VAL A 186 11.98 -8.11 -1.21
CA VAL A 186 12.01 -8.92 0.02
C VAL A 186 13.19 -9.86 -0.04
N GLU A 187 14.02 -9.83 1.00
CA GLU A 187 15.20 -10.69 1.17
C GLU A 187 14.99 -11.61 2.36
N ASN A 188 15.41 -12.86 2.22
CA ASN A 188 15.55 -13.77 3.35
C ASN A 188 16.99 -13.75 3.83
N GLN A 189 17.29 -13.02 4.89
CA GLN A 189 18.61 -12.94 5.52
C GLN A 189 18.79 -14.00 6.62
N GLY A 190 17.79 -14.86 6.83
CA GLY A 190 17.88 -16.03 7.69
C GLY A 190 18.64 -17.19 7.04
N PHE A 191 18.74 -18.31 7.76
CA PHE A 191 19.46 -19.53 7.35
C PHE A 191 18.55 -20.68 6.96
N LYS A 192 17.25 -20.48 6.98
CA LYS A 192 16.21 -21.41 6.54
C LYS A 192 15.43 -20.81 5.37
N ARG A 193 14.83 -21.67 4.58
CA ARG A 193 13.86 -21.28 3.58
C ARG A 193 12.60 -20.78 4.27
N GLU A 194 12.15 -19.58 3.94
CA GLU A 194 11.00 -18.94 4.58
C GLU A 194 9.85 -18.75 3.62
N ALA A 195 8.64 -18.98 4.11
CA ALA A 195 7.41 -18.65 3.39
C ALA A 195 7.17 -17.14 3.42
N ILE A 196 6.76 -16.57 2.28
CA ILE A 196 6.46 -15.16 2.15
C ILE A 196 5.02 -14.94 1.69
N MET A 197 4.35 -14.02 2.35
CA MET A 197 3.01 -13.55 2.02
C MET A 197 3.01 -12.03 2.01
N LEU A 198 2.51 -11.41 0.93
CA LEU A 198 2.48 -9.95 0.81
C LEU A 198 1.15 -9.50 0.20
N LEU A 199 0.56 -8.48 0.80
CA LEU A 199 -0.65 -7.82 0.32
C LEU A 199 -0.54 -6.31 0.56
N TYR A 200 -0.85 -5.52 -0.44
CA TYR A 200 -0.93 -4.07 -0.36
C TYR A 200 -2.38 -3.65 -0.19
N HIS A 201 -2.77 -3.33 1.03
CA HIS A 201 -4.11 -2.87 1.39
C HIS A 201 -4.26 -1.38 1.05
N ILE A 202 -4.64 -1.07 -0.20
CA ILE A 202 -4.74 0.31 -0.72
C ILE A 202 -6.17 0.78 -0.53
N ASN A 203 -6.35 1.75 0.38
CA ASN A 203 -7.67 2.13 0.87
C ASN A 203 -8.12 3.49 0.34
N PHE A 204 -9.27 3.49 -0.30
CA PHE A 204 -9.93 4.68 -0.80
C PHE A 204 -11.10 5.08 0.09
N GLY A 205 -11.27 6.38 0.31
CA GLY A 205 -12.31 6.95 1.15
C GLY A 205 -12.93 8.20 0.57
N TYR A 206 -13.88 8.76 1.30
CA TYR A 206 -14.54 10.00 0.93
C TYR A 206 -13.54 11.19 0.89
N PRO A 207 -13.65 12.12 -0.06
CA PRO A 207 -14.71 12.25 -1.06
C PRO A 207 -14.45 11.53 -2.40
N LEU A 208 -13.27 10.91 -2.61
CA LEU A 208 -13.03 10.15 -3.84
C LEU A 208 -14.01 8.97 -3.97
N LEU A 209 -14.18 8.21 -2.88
CA LEU A 209 -15.18 7.17 -2.78
C LEU A 209 -16.53 7.79 -2.41
N ASP A 210 -17.51 7.64 -3.28
CA ASP A 210 -18.90 8.04 -3.08
C ASP A 210 -19.78 7.15 -3.97
N ARG A 211 -21.10 7.18 -3.82
CA ARG A 211 -22.07 6.34 -4.55
C ARG A 211 -21.95 6.39 -6.08
N ASN A 212 -21.43 7.50 -6.62
CA ASN A 212 -21.17 7.66 -8.06
C ASN A 212 -19.77 7.24 -8.49
N THR A 213 -19.00 6.59 -7.60
CA THR A 213 -17.67 6.07 -7.91
C THR A 213 -17.81 4.76 -8.68
N ARG A 214 -17.06 4.64 -9.77
CA ARG A 214 -16.99 3.43 -10.59
C ARG A 214 -15.71 2.67 -10.31
N VAL A 215 -15.84 1.37 -10.10
CA VAL A 215 -14.70 0.45 -10.00
C VAL A 215 -14.38 -0.12 -11.38
N VAL A 216 -13.18 0.11 -11.87
CA VAL A 216 -12.65 -0.44 -13.13
C VAL A 216 -11.64 -1.51 -12.79
N LEU A 217 -12.08 -2.75 -12.85
CA LEU A 217 -11.27 -3.92 -12.51
C LEU A 217 -11.44 -4.97 -13.60
N PRO A 218 -10.49 -5.07 -14.55
CA PRO A 218 -10.51 -6.12 -15.55
C PRO A 218 -10.17 -7.45 -14.89
N THR A 219 -11.15 -8.33 -14.80
CA THR A 219 -11.01 -9.63 -14.14
C THR A 219 -11.58 -10.74 -14.99
N SER A 220 -10.96 -11.91 -14.96
CA SER A 220 -11.45 -13.12 -15.61
C SER A 220 -12.32 -13.96 -14.67
N ILE A 221 -12.12 -13.81 -13.36
CA ILE A 221 -12.84 -14.53 -12.30
C ILE A 221 -13.04 -13.57 -11.14
N THR A 222 -14.28 -13.56 -10.61
CA THR A 222 -14.62 -12.89 -9.35
C THR A 222 -15.38 -13.88 -8.49
N GLU A 223 -14.93 -14.09 -7.27
CA GLU A 223 -15.51 -15.00 -6.28
C GLU A 223 -15.79 -14.24 -4.98
N ASN A 224 -16.93 -14.52 -4.36
CA ASN A 224 -17.22 -14.00 -3.03
C ASN A 224 -16.38 -14.74 -1.99
N TYR A 225 -15.82 -14.03 -1.05
CA TYR A 225 -14.96 -14.57 0.01
C TYR A 225 -15.66 -15.63 0.87
N VAL A 226 -16.95 -15.45 1.17
CA VAL A 226 -17.67 -16.29 2.15
C VAL A 226 -17.93 -17.70 1.63
N ASN A 227 -18.26 -17.82 0.35
CA ASN A 227 -18.73 -19.09 -0.22
C ASN A 227 -18.00 -19.50 -1.50
N TYR A 228 -17.03 -18.73 -1.97
CA TYR A 228 -16.28 -18.94 -3.20
C TYR A 228 -17.17 -19.12 -4.45
N THR A 229 -18.41 -18.65 -4.39
CA THR A 229 -19.30 -18.67 -5.54
C THR A 229 -18.98 -17.50 -6.47
N LYS A 230 -19.22 -17.71 -7.77
CA LYS A 230 -19.09 -16.65 -8.76
C LYS A 230 -19.97 -15.46 -8.36
N SER A 231 -19.38 -14.30 -8.20
CA SER A 231 -20.11 -13.08 -7.87
C SER A 231 -20.68 -12.44 -9.12
N ASP A 232 -21.83 -11.77 -8.97
CA ASP A 232 -22.37 -10.88 -9.98
C ASP A 232 -21.42 -9.69 -10.17
N GLU A 233 -21.17 -9.30 -11.42
CA GLU A 233 -20.34 -8.13 -11.74
C GLU A 233 -20.87 -6.84 -11.13
N GLN A 234 -22.19 -6.71 -10.98
CA GLN A 234 -22.79 -5.53 -10.35
C GLN A 234 -22.47 -5.46 -8.86
N ALA A 235 -22.35 -6.60 -8.18
CA ALA A 235 -22.14 -6.63 -6.74
C ALA A 235 -20.81 -5.96 -6.32
N PHE A 236 -19.71 -6.21 -7.04
CA PHE A 236 -18.42 -5.60 -6.71
C PHE A 236 -18.20 -4.23 -7.36
N ARG A 237 -18.86 -3.91 -8.48
CA ARG A 237 -18.70 -2.64 -9.19
C ARG A 237 -19.57 -1.51 -8.66
N HIS A 238 -20.68 -1.84 -8.00
CA HIS A 238 -21.66 -0.87 -7.55
C HIS A 238 -21.34 -0.38 -6.14
N ILE A 239 -21.04 0.90 -6.00
CA ILE A 239 -20.86 1.59 -4.73
C ILE A 239 -22.21 2.15 -4.27
N THR A 240 -22.60 1.80 -3.05
CA THR A 240 -23.84 2.30 -2.41
C THR A 240 -23.52 3.41 -1.43
N ASP A 241 -24.53 4.13 -0.98
CA ASP A 241 -24.42 4.98 0.20
C ASP A 241 -24.06 4.13 1.44
N PRO A 242 -23.45 4.70 2.48
CA PRO A 242 -23.17 3.97 3.70
C PRO A 242 -24.45 3.52 4.40
N VAL A 243 -24.42 2.32 4.98
CA VAL A 243 -25.56 1.68 5.65
C VAL A 243 -25.24 1.38 7.10
N ASP A 244 -26.10 1.80 8.00
CA ASP A 244 -25.98 1.56 9.43
C ASP A 244 -26.07 0.06 9.75
N GLY A 245 -25.11 -0.44 10.55
CA GLY A 245 -25.11 -1.82 11.01
C GLY A 245 -24.91 -2.90 9.93
N SER A 246 -24.53 -2.52 8.72
CA SER A 246 -24.17 -3.48 7.68
C SER A 246 -22.80 -4.13 7.95
N SER A 247 -22.43 -5.09 7.15
CA SER A 247 -21.11 -5.71 7.14
C SER A 247 -20.37 -5.41 5.84
N CYS A 248 -19.05 -5.58 5.83
CA CYS A 248 -18.28 -5.48 4.61
C CYS A 248 -18.45 -6.72 3.72
N ASP A 249 -18.28 -6.50 2.43
CA ASP A 249 -18.13 -7.55 1.42
C ASP A 249 -16.67 -7.67 1.02
N THR A 250 -16.25 -8.89 0.69
CA THR A 250 -14.90 -9.14 0.17
C THR A 250 -14.99 -10.02 -1.08
N TYR A 251 -14.31 -9.59 -2.14
CA TYR A 251 -14.28 -10.29 -3.42
C TYR A 251 -12.85 -10.66 -3.79
N PHE A 252 -12.69 -11.86 -4.32
CA PHE A 252 -11.44 -12.36 -4.85
C PHE A 252 -11.44 -12.30 -6.37
N HIS A 253 -10.42 -11.68 -6.93
CA HIS A 253 -10.29 -11.49 -8.37
C HIS A 253 -9.02 -12.11 -8.92
N ARG A 254 -9.10 -12.55 -10.17
CA ARG A 254 -7.93 -12.86 -11.00
C ARG A 254 -7.83 -11.81 -12.11
N PRO A 255 -7.04 -10.75 -11.91
CA PRO A 255 -6.98 -9.65 -12.84
C PRO A 255 -6.46 -10.07 -14.21
N ALA A 256 -7.00 -9.48 -15.27
CA ALA A 256 -6.44 -9.60 -16.61
C ALA A 256 -5.20 -8.70 -16.76
N THR A 257 -4.36 -9.01 -17.75
CA THR A 257 -3.14 -8.23 -18.05
C THR A 257 -3.19 -7.65 -19.46
N ASP A 258 -2.42 -6.59 -19.65
CA ASP A 258 -2.04 -6.14 -20.99
C ASP A 258 -0.97 -7.07 -21.63
N ALA A 259 -0.58 -6.78 -22.87
CA ALA A 259 0.43 -7.56 -23.59
C ALA A 259 1.83 -7.54 -22.92
N SER A 260 2.09 -6.59 -22.04
CA SER A 260 3.34 -6.46 -21.28
C SER A 260 3.28 -7.10 -19.89
N GLY A 261 2.18 -7.78 -19.56
CA GLY A 261 2.00 -8.47 -18.28
C GLY A 261 1.57 -7.55 -17.12
N TYR A 262 1.25 -6.29 -17.41
CA TYR A 262 0.73 -5.38 -16.38
C TYR A 262 -0.77 -5.51 -16.20
N THR A 263 -1.20 -5.40 -14.96
CA THR A 263 -2.59 -5.16 -14.58
C THR A 263 -2.77 -3.69 -14.24
N SER A 264 -3.92 -3.13 -14.66
CA SER A 264 -4.34 -1.78 -14.27
C SER A 264 -5.76 -1.85 -13.72
N VAL A 265 -5.95 -1.36 -12.50
CA VAL A 265 -7.25 -1.25 -11.83
C VAL A 265 -7.47 0.19 -11.39
N ALA A 266 -8.71 0.67 -11.35
CA ALA A 266 -8.97 2.06 -11.03
C ALA A 266 -10.29 2.23 -10.28
N ILE A 267 -10.37 3.33 -9.54
CA ILE A 267 -11.63 3.94 -9.11
C ILE A 267 -11.78 5.33 -9.74
N ILE A 268 -12.96 5.67 -10.17
CA ILE A 268 -13.24 6.91 -10.88
C ILE A 268 -14.51 7.53 -10.32
N ASN A 269 -14.38 8.75 -9.80
CA ASN A 269 -15.50 9.57 -9.36
C ASN A 269 -15.79 10.61 -10.47
N ASP A 270 -16.91 10.42 -11.17
CA ASP A 270 -17.27 11.27 -12.31
C ASP A 270 -17.70 12.68 -11.87
N ASP A 271 -18.26 12.84 -10.67
CA ASP A 271 -18.67 14.15 -10.13
C ASP A 271 -17.44 15.01 -9.82
N LEU A 272 -16.40 14.41 -9.25
CA LEU A 272 -15.13 15.08 -9.00
C LEU A 272 -14.24 15.19 -10.25
N ARG A 273 -14.58 14.49 -11.33
CA ARG A 273 -13.73 14.31 -12.52
C ARG A 273 -12.32 13.85 -12.14
N LEU A 274 -12.26 12.93 -11.19
CA LEU A 274 -11.02 12.44 -10.59
C LEU A 274 -11.06 10.92 -10.53
N GLY A 275 -9.93 10.30 -10.88
CA GLY A 275 -9.74 8.87 -10.72
C GLY A 275 -8.34 8.55 -10.23
N VAL A 276 -8.21 7.42 -9.57
CA VAL A 276 -6.93 6.84 -9.16
C VAL A 276 -6.81 5.46 -9.78
N TYR A 277 -5.66 5.16 -10.34
CA TYR A 277 -5.37 3.82 -10.85
C TYR A 277 -4.12 3.23 -10.20
N LEU A 278 -4.13 1.92 -10.07
CA LEU A 278 -2.98 1.11 -9.67
C LEU A 278 -2.51 0.35 -10.91
N ARG A 279 -1.19 0.33 -11.14
CA ARG A 279 -0.59 -0.44 -12.21
C ARG A 279 0.59 -1.23 -11.68
N TYR A 280 0.56 -2.55 -11.85
CA TYR A 280 1.58 -3.46 -11.33
C TYR A 280 1.77 -4.67 -12.25
N LEU A 281 2.90 -5.36 -12.12
CA LEU A 281 3.16 -6.62 -12.82
C LEU A 281 2.38 -7.76 -12.16
N ARG A 282 1.49 -8.40 -12.91
CA ARG A 282 0.67 -9.50 -12.38
C ARG A 282 1.51 -10.70 -11.91
N LYS A 283 2.69 -10.92 -12.48
CA LYS A 283 3.57 -12.01 -12.04
C LYS A 283 4.00 -11.86 -10.58
N ASP A 284 4.12 -10.61 -10.09
CA ASP A 284 4.53 -10.32 -8.72
C ASP A 284 3.32 -10.39 -7.76
N PHE A 285 2.13 -9.98 -8.24
CA PHE A 285 0.86 -10.03 -7.51
C PHE A 285 -0.22 -10.69 -8.38
N PRO A 286 -0.27 -12.04 -8.39
CA PRO A 286 -1.19 -12.78 -9.26
C PRO A 286 -2.66 -12.66 -8.89
N PHE A 287 -2.96 -12.17 -7.68
CA PHE A 287 -4.29 -12.05 -7.13
C PHE A 287 -4.61 -10.60 -6.76
N MET A 288 -5.90 -10.30 -6.67
CA MET A 288 -6.44 -9.03 -6.20
C MET A 288 -7.59 -9.31 -5.26
N VAL A 289 -7.60 -8.64 -4.13
CA VAL A 289 -8.75 -8.59 -3.24
C VAL A 289 -9.40 -7.23 -3.37
N GLU A 290 -10.72 -7.20 -3.37
CA GLU A 290 -11.52 -6.01 -3.18
C GLU A 290 -12.24 -6.13 -1.85
N TRP A 291 -11.87 -5.27 -0.90
CA TRP A 291 -12.60 -5.12 0.35
C TRP A 291 -13.52 -3.92 0.24
N LYS A 292 -14.81 -4.20 0.21
CA LYS A 292 -15.87 -3.21 0.03
C LYS A 292 -16.61 -3.03 1.36
N ASN A 293 -16.37 -1.92 2.03
CA ASN A 293 -16.92 -1.62 3.34
C ASN A 293 -17.87 -0.41 3.27
N MET A 294 -19.13 -0.70 2.98
CA MET A 294 -20.17 0.33 2.89
C MET A 294 -20.87 0.54 4.25
N VAL A 295 -20.11 0.50 5.34
CA VAL A 295 -20.62 0.65 6.71
C VAL A 295 -20.51 2.11 7.13
N SER A 296 -21.55 2.63 7.77
CA SER A 296 -21.55 4.00 8.31
C SER A 296 -20.40 4.22 9.29
N GLY A 297 -19.58 5.24 9.01
CA GLY A 297 -18.39 5.60 9.79
C GLY A 297 -17.12 4.78 9.48
N ASP A 298 -17.23 3.73 8.65
CA ASP A 298 -16.11 2.94 8.14
C ASP A 298 -16.19 2.80 6.61
N TYR A 299 -16.73 3.79 5.93
CA TYR A 299 -17.00 3.82 4.50
C TYR A 299 -15.72 3.84 3.68
N ALA A 300 -15.37 2.68 3.13
CA ALA A 300 -14.09 2.44 2.46
C ALA A 300 -14.22 1.42 1.33
N LEU A 301 -13.34 1.55 0.35
CA LEU A 301 -13.06 0.55 -0.66
C LEU A 301 -11.57 0.30 -0.69
N ALA A 302 -11.11 -0.96 -0.57
CA ALA A 302 -9.73 -1.30 -0.83
C ALA A 302 -9.57 -2.13 -2.09
N LEU A 303 -8.49 -1.86 -2.82
CA LEU A 303 -8.01 -2.69 -3.92
C LEU A 303 -6.63 -3.21 -3.52
N GLU A 304 -6.52 -4.53 -3.38
CA GLU A 304 -5.42 -5.18 -2.66
C GLU A 304 -4.69 -6.18 -3.53
N PRO A 305 -3.69 -5.74 -4.33
CA PRO A 305 -2.79 -6.68 -5.00
C PRO A 305 -2.08 -7.56 -3.98
N CYS A 306 -2.07 -8.87 -4.20
CA CYS A 306 -1.50 -9.82 -3.25
C CYS A 306 -0.84 -11.02 -3.92
N THR A 307 0.11 -11.64 -3.19
CA THR A 307 0.80 -12.86 -3.62
C THR A 307 -0.11 -14.08 -3.57
N GLN A 308 -1.10 -14.04 -2.67
CA GLN A 308 -2.13 -15.08 -2.51
C GLN A 308 -3.35 -14.49 -1.78
N TYR A 309 -4.48 -15.19 -1.80
CA TYR A 309 -5.67 -14.73 -1.08
C TYR A 309 -5.45 -14.73 0.44
N PRO A 310 -5.98 -13.73 1.17
CA PRO A 310 -5.74 -13.54 2.60
C PRO A 310 -6.59 -14.49 3.47
N LEU A 311 -6.34 -15.79 3.35
CA LEU A 311 -7.06 -16.87 4.05
C LEU A 311 -6.35 -17.39 5.29
N ASN A 312 -5.31 -16.79 5.76
CA ASN A 312 -4.24 -17.21 6.66
C ASN A 312 -3.29 -18.30 6.07
N ARG A 313 -2.07 -18.35 6.60
CA ARG A 313 -1.01 -19.23 6.07
C ARG A 313 -1.30 -20.73 6.23
N MET A 314 -2.16 -21.12 7.18
CA MET A 314 -2.50 -22.52 7.45
C MET A 314 -3.61 -23.05 6.54
N SER A 315 -4.31 -22.18 5.79
CA SER A 315 -5.35 -22.64 4.88
C SER A 315 -4.76 -23.42 3.71
N LYS A 316 -5.46 -24.48 3.28
CA LYS A 316 -5.03 -25.29 2.13
C LYS A 316 -4.88 -24.48 0.85
N GLU A 317 -5.70 -23.45 0.68
CA GLU A 317 -5.65 -22.58 -0.51
C GLU A 317 -4.43 -21.65 -0.47
N ALA A 318 -4.11 -21.09 0.70
CA ALA A 318 -2.89 -20.32 0.87
C ALA A 318 -1.65 -21.19 0.61
N GLN A 319 -1.60 -22.39 1.17
CA GLN A 319 -0.47 -23.32 0.99
C GLN A 319 -0.21 -23.71 -0.47
N LYS A 320 -1.26 -23.83 -1.30
CA LYS A 320 -1.08 -24.10 -2.74
C LYS A 320 -0.35 -22.99 -3.50
N ASN A 321 -0.49 -21.76 -3.05
CA ASN A 321 0.05 -20.58 -3.71
C ASN A 321 1.20 -19.95 -2.92
N MET A 322 1.64 -20.60 -1.84
CA MET A 322 2.69 -20.10 -0.96
C MET A 322 3.99 -19.92 -1.74
N GLN A 323 4.51 -18.71 -1.70
CA GLN A 323 5.84 -18.40 -2.21
C GLN A 323 6.88 -18.61 -1.11
N PHE A 324 8.08 -19.00 -1.50
CA PHE A 324 9.17 -19.21 -0.58
C PHE A 324 10.43 -18.50 -1.07
N LEU A 325 11.17 -17.94 -0.13
CA LEU A 325 12.49 -17.38 -0.38
C LEU A 325 13.55 -18.30 0.23
N ASP A 326 14.48 -18.75 -0.59
CA ASP A 326 15.70 -19.40 -0.10
C ASP A 326 16.59 -18.38 0.60
N CYS A 327 17.45 -18.85 1.50
CA CYS A 327 18.37 -17.94 2.18
C CYS A 327 19.42 -17.40 1.18
N LEU A 328 19.88 -16.16 1.38
CA LEU A 328 20.85 -15.51 0.47
C LEU A 328 22.16 -16.28 0.28
N LEU A 329 22.55 -17.14 1.23
CA LEU A 329 23.77 -17.93 1.15
C LEU A 329 23.71 -19.07 0.12
N TYR A 330 22.50 -19.40 -0.38
CA TYR A 330 22.28 -20.46 -1.37
C TYR A 330 21.78 -19.94 -2.72
N THR A 331 21.58 -18.66 -2.87
CA THR A 331 21.37 -18.06 -4.19
C THR A 331 22.72 -18.01 -4.88
N SER A 332 23.01 -19.00 -5.74
CA SER A 332 24.12 -18.90 -6.68
C SER A 332 23.96 -17.60 -7.48
N ASP A 333 25.04 -16.84 -7.61
CA ASP A 333 25.12 -15.68 -8.47
C ASP A 333 24.55 -15.98 -9.87
N ALA A 334 23.31 -15.58 -10.10
CA ALA A 334 22.74 -15.45 -11.41
C ALA A 334 22.89 -13.97 -11.85
N ALA A 335 24.09 -13.47 -11.71
CA ALA A 335 24.50 -12.16 -12.18
C ALA A 335 25.78 -12.29 -12.97
N ASP A 336 25.70 -13.05 -14.06
CA ASP A 336 26.61 -12.94 -15.22
C ASP A 336 25.92 -13.63 -16.39
N ASP A 337 25.10 -12.85 -17.11
CA ASP A 337 24.87 -12.95 -18.56
C ASP A 337 24.16 -11.67 -19.05
#